data_b5eee66c6290a4e03e3261ac1ffb867e
#
_entry.id   b5eee66c6290a4e03e3261ac1ffb867e
#
_cell.length_a   1.000
_cell.length_b   1.000
_cell.length_c   1.000
_cell.angle_alpha   90.00
_cell.angle_beta   90.00
_cell.angle_gamma   90.00
#
_symmetry.space_group_name_H-M   'P 1'
#
loop_
_entity.id
_entity.type
_entity.pdbx_description
1 polymer ?
#
loop_
_entity_poly.entity_id
_entity_poly.type
_entity_poly.pdbx_seq_one_letter_code
_entity_poly.pdbx_strand_id
1 'polypeptide(L)'
;VNFFKGLSADELQARRAAAELAIKEMGISFTVYTEGENIDRAWPFDMIPRVISAREWSGVSQGLAQRTRALNCFIDDIYNQQKILADGIVPADIVLGSDNYKAQCEGASPRFGAWAHICGSDLVRDHRGRFFVLEDNLRVPSGVSYMVENREITKRAVPELFRNYSILPVDDYPLKLYEMLAALSPRAAKRPNVVVLTPGIYNSAYFEHAFLAQGM
;
A
#
# COMPACT_ATOMS: atom_id res chain seq x y z
N VAL A 1 -8.73 -20.40 11.59
CA VAL A 1 -8.72 -20.56 13.07
C VAL A 1 -8.49 -22.03 13.46
N ASN A 2 -9.20 -22.99 12.87
CA ASN A 2 -9.09 -24.41 13.25
C ASN A 2 -7.70 -25.01 12.96
N PHE A 3 -7.04 -24.56 11.89
CA PHE A 3 -5.68 -24.99 11.58
C PHE A 3 -4.71 -24.72 12.74
N PHE A 4 -4.66 -23.49 13.24
CA PHE A 4 -3.74 -23.11 14.33
C PHE A 4 -4.10 -23.78 15.66
N LYS A 5 -5.36 -24.11 15.89
CA LYS A 5 -5.79 -24.86 17.08
C LYS A 5 -5.32 -26.31 17.07
N GLY A 6 -5.01 -26.85 15.91
CA GLY A 6 -4.48 -28.22 15.75
C GLY A 6 -2.97 -28.33 15.90
N LEU A 7 -2.24 -27.20 15.99
CA LEU A 7 -0.80 -27.21 16.18
C LEU A 7 -0.45 -27.33 17.67
N SER A 8 0.58 -28.10 17.98
CA SER A 8 1.19 -28.11 19.31
C SER A 8 1.94 -26.80 19.57
N ALA A 9 2.25 -26.53 20.84
CA ALA A 9 3.04 -25.36 21.23
C ALA A 9 4.43 -25.38 20.56
N ASP A 10 5.05 -26.57 20.51
CA ASP A 10 6.39 -26.74 19.92
C ASP A 10 6.38 -26.52 18.40
N GLU A 11 5.36 -27.01 17.70
CA GLU A 11 5.19 -26.76 16.25
C GLU A 11 4.97 -25.27 15.97
N LEU A 12 4.18 -24.60 16.80
CA LEU A 12 3.94 -23.17 16.67
C LEU A 12 5.23 -22.37 16.88
N GLN A 13 6.00 -22.74 17.91
CA GLN A 13 7.30 -22.13 18.22
C GLN A 13 8.32 -22.35 17.09
N ALA A 14 8.42 -23.57 16.57
CA ALA A 14 9.31 -23.89 15.45
C ALA A 14 8.98 -23.09 14.19
N ARG A 15 7.71 -22.98 13.83
CA ARG A 15 7.25 -22.19 12.66
C ARG A 15 7.50 -20.70 12.85
N ARG A 16 7.34 -20.20 14.07
CA ARG A 16 7.65 -18.81 14.41
C ARG A 16 9.15 -18.53 14.24
N ALA A 17 9.99 -19.39 14.78
CA ALA A 17 11.44 -19.26 14.62
C ALA A 17 11.87 -19.31 13.15
N ALA A 18 11.26 -20.19 12.35
CA ALA A 18 11.51 -20.26 10.91
C ALA A 18 11.08 -18.97 10.17
N ALA A 19 9.96 -18.37 10.55
CA ALA A 19 9.51 -17.10 9.98
C ALA A 19 10.45 -15.95 10.35
N GLU A 20 10.89 -15.86 11.62
CA GLU A 20 11.84 -14.86 12.09
C GLU A 20 13.20 -14.98 11.39
N LEU A 21 13.66 -16.21 11.16
CA LEU A 21 14.88 -16.47 10.39
C LEU A 21 14.72 -16.04 8.93
N ALA A 22 13.60 -16.39 8.29
CA ALA A 22 13.34 -15.99 6.90
C ALA A 22 13.31 -14.45 6.74
N ILE A 23 12.69 -13.71 7.66
CA ILE A 23 12.68 -12.25 7.67
C ILE A 23 14.11 -11.69 7.69
N LYS A 24 14.95 -12.27 8.55
CA LYS A 24 16.34 -11.85 8.69
C LYS A 24 17.16 -12.16 7.42
N GLU A 25 17.01 -13.36 6.88
CA GLU A 25 17.71 -13.78 5.66
C GLU A 25 17.31 -13.00 4.41
N MET A 26 16.03 -12.62 4.33
CA MET A 26 15.48 -11.79 3.25
C MET A 26 15.82 -10.30 3.42
N GLY A 27 16.44 -9.91 4.54
CA GLY A 27 16.81 -8.52 4.81
C GLY A 27 15.60 -7.58 4.95
N ILE A 28 14.45 -8.11 5.37
CA ILE A 28 13.24 -7.31 5.55
C ILE A 28 13.38 -6.51 6.83
N SER A 29 13.68 -5.24 6.69
CA SER A 29 13.94 -4.35 7.82
C SER A 29 13.11 -3.08 7.75
N PHE A 30 12.93 -2.47 8.89
CA PHE A 30 12.28 -1.18 9.04
C PHE A 30 13.14 -0.29 9.93
N THR A 31 13.59 0.82 9.38
CA THR A 31 14.42 1.77 10.12
C THR A 31 13.54 2.68 10.96
N VAL A 32 13.72 2.64 12.28
CA VAL A 32 13.04 3.55 13.20
C VAL A 32 14.00 4.68 13.55
N TYR A 33 13.56 5.91 13.28
CA TYR A 33 14.29 7.11 13.73
C TYR A 33 13.96 7.36 15.20
N THR A 34 14.95 7.17 16.07
CA THR A 34 14.94 7.69 17.44
C THR A 34 15.97 8.82 17.54
N GLU A 35 15.75 9.79 18.43
CA GLU A 35 16.67 10.92 18.63
C GLU A 35 18.11 10.42 18.79
N GLY A 36 18.91 10.56 17.72
CA GLY A 36 20.35 10.29 17.72
C GLY A 36 20.84 8.96 17.17
N GLU A 37 19.96 7.95 16.92
CA GLU A 37 20.40 6.65 16.37
C GLU A 37 19.39 6.09 15.38
N ASN A 38 19.87 5.67 14.21
CA ASN A 38 19.09 4.87 13.27
C ASN A 38 19.18 3.40 13.71
N ILE A 39 18.09 2.86 14.25
CA ILE A 39 18.02 1.44 14.60
C ILE A 39 17.31 0.70 13.49
N ASP A 40 18.06 -0.12 12.77
CA ASP A 40 17.50 -1.06 11.82
C ASP A 40 16.91 -2.24 12.60
N ARG A 41 15.60 -2.40 12.52
CA ARG A 41 14.87 -3.47 13.21
C ARG A 41 14.34 -4.47 12.19
N ALA A 42 14.44 -5.74 12.53
CA ALA A 42 13.73 -6.78 11.78
C ALA A 42 12.23 -6.47 11.73
N TRP A 43 11.62 -6.71 10.59
CA TRP A 43 10.19 -6.48 10.39
C TRP A 43 9.36 -7.30 11.39
N PRO A 44 8.43 -6.68 12.15
CA PRO A 44 7.56 -7.39 13.06
C PRO A 44 6.53 -8.21 12.27
N PHE A 45 6.45 -9.51 12.56
CA PHE A 45 5.56 -10.43 11.86
C PHE A 45 4.69 -11.23 12.84
N ASP A 46 3.38 -11.18 12.62
CA ASP A 46 2.44 -12.05 13.32
C ASP A 46 2.13 -13.27 12.44
N MET A 47 2.48 -14.46 12.92
CA MET A 47 2.30 -15.69 12.19
C MET A 47 0.81 -16.07 12.02
N ILE A 48 -0.08 -15.57 12.88
CA ILE A 48 -1.52 -15.81 12.76
C ILE A 48 -2.14 -14.75 11.86
N PRO A 49 -2.47 -15.06 10.59
CA PRO A 49 -2.93 -14.07 9.65
C PRO A 49 -4.32 -13.56 10.00
N ARG A 50 -4.55 -12.28 9.80
CA ARG A 50 -5.90 -11.72 9.80
C ARG A 50 -6.62 -12.13 8.51
N VAL A 51 -7.68 -12.89 8.64
CA VAL A 51 -8.46 -13.38 7.50
C VAL A 51 -9.53 -12.37 7.12
N ILE A 52 -9.55 -12.00 5.84
CA ILE A 52 -10.62 -11.22 5.21
C ILE A 52 -11.30 -12.16 4.21
N SER A 53 -12.59 -12.44 4.41
CA SER A 53 -13.34 -13.31 3.50
C SER A 53 -13.59 -12.65 2.15
N ALA A 54 -13.81 -13.44 1.09
CA ALA A 54 -14.15 -12.92 -0.25
C ALA A 54 -15.38 -12.00 -0.22
N ARG A 55 -16.36 -12.31 0.62
CA ARG A 55 -17.57 -11.48 0.78
C ARG A 55 -17.23 -10.11 1.39
N GLU A 56 -16.42 -10.09 2.47
CA GLU A 56 -15.98 -8.84 3.10
C GLU A 56 -15.15 -8.03 2.11
N TRP A 57 -14.19 -8.70 1.44
CA TRP A 57 -13.32 -8.03 0.47
C TRP A 57 -14.08 -7.43 -0.70
N SER A 58 -15.11 -8.11 -1.20
CA SER A 58 -15.97 -7.57 -2.28
C SER A 58 -16.60 -6.24 -1.87
N GLY A 59 -17.14 -6.13 -0.66
CA GLY A 59 -17.73 -4.88 -0.16
C GLY A 59 -16.68 -3.79 0.06
N VAL A 60 -15.55 -4.14 0.68
CA VAL A 60 -14.43 -3.21 0.95
C VAL A 60 -13.86 -2.68 -0.36
N SER A 61 -13.55 -3.54 -1.32
CA SER A 61 -12.94 -3.14 -2.60
C SER A 61 -13.85 -2.24 -3.43
N GLN A 62 -15.17 -2.50 -3.44
CA GLN A 62 -16.14 -1.62 -4.10
C GLN A 62 -16.19 -0.24 -3.44
N GLY A 63 -16.22 -0.19 -2.10
CA GLY A 63 -16.20 1.06 -1.34
C GLY A 63 -14.92 1.87 -1.59
N LEU A 64 -13.76 1.21 -1.59
CA LEU A 64 -12.48 1.84 -1.88
C LEU A 64 -12.41 2.36 -3.33
N ALA A 65 -12.91 1.61 -4.30
CA ALA A 65 -12.98 2.06 -5.69
C ALA A 65 -13.88 3.30 -5.86
N GLN A 66 -15.02 3.35 -5.15
CA GLN A 66 -15.89 4.53 -5.14
C GLN A 66 -15.16 5.72 -4.51
N ARG A 67 -14.53 5.52 -3.36
CA ARG A 67 -13.79 6.54 -2.62
C ARG A 67 -12.65 7.13 -3.44
N THR A 68 -11.83 6.29 -4.06
CA THR A 68 -10.71 6.73 -4.92
C THR A 68 -11.20 7.56 -6.10
N ARG A 69 -12.32 7.18 -6.72
CA ARG A 69 -12.94 8.01 -7.78
C ARG A 69 -13.39 9.35 -7.25
N ALA A 70 -14.07 9.39 -6.10
CA ALA A 70 -14.51 10.65 -5.50
C ALA A 70 -13.33 11.58 -5.16
N LEU A 71 -12.24 11.03 -4.62
CA LEU A 71 -11.02 11.79 -4.33
C LEU A 71 -10.36 12.35 -5.62
N ASN A 72 -10.30 11.57 -6.69
CA ASN A 72 -9.80 12.06 -7.98
C ASN A 72 -10.72 13.17 -8.56
N CYS A 73 -12.04 13.02 -8.48
CA CYS A 73 -12.98 14.08 -8.87
C CYS A 73 -12.82 15.35 -8.03
N PHE A 74 -12.57 15.21 -6.73
CA PHE A 74 -12.29 16.35 -5.86
C PHE A 74 -11.02 17.09 -6.28
N ILE A 75 -9.92 16.37 -6.54
CA ILE A 75 -8.68 16.99 -7.00
C ILE A 75 -8.88 17.67 -8.36
N ASP A 76 -9.59 17.01 -9.27
CA ASP A 76 -9.91 17.61 -10.58
C ASP A 76 -10.70 18.91 -10.44
N ASP A 77 -11.71 18.92 -9.58
CA ASP A 77 -12.54 20.10 -9.37
C ASP A 77 -11.75 21.26 -8.77
N ILE A 78 -10.91 21.04 -7.75
CA ILE A 78 -10.15 22.12 -7.10
C ILE A 78 -9.09 22.74 -8.02
N TYR A 79 -8.56 22.01 -9.01
CA TYR A 79 -7.62 22.52 -9.98
C TYR A 79 -8.26 23.07 -11.26
N ASN A 80 -9.56 22.85 -11.47
CA ASN A 80 -10.27 23.28 -12.69
C ASN A 80 -11.47 24.17 -12.39
N GLN A 81 -12.61 23.59 -12.01
CA GLN A 81 -13.88 24.33 -11.91
C GLN A 81 -14.15 24.95 -10.55
N GLN A 82 -13.53 24.44 -9.50
CA GLN A 82 -13.65 24.87 -8.10
C GLN A 82 -15.11 24.95 -7.59
N LYS A 83 -15.98 24.10 -8.12
CA LYS A 83 -17.40 24.08 -7.75
C LYS A 83 -17.62 23.80 -6.28
N ILE A 84 -16.89 22.82 -5.72
CA ILE A 84 -17.01 22.43 -4.32
C ILE A 84 -16.62 23.58 -3.36
N LEU A 85 -15.70 24.46 -3.80
CA LEU A 85 -15.31 25.66 -3.08
C LEU A 85 -16.36 26.77 -3.25
N ALA A 86 -16.83 27.01 -4.48
CA ALA A 86 -17.86 27.99 -4.78
C ALA A 86 -19.19 27.70 -4.07
N ASP A 87 -19.56 26.42 -3.97
CA ASP A 87 -20.75 25.94 -3.25
C ASP A 87 -20.58 25.98 -1.71
N GLY A 88 -19.39 26.32 -1.21
CA GLY A 88 -19.10 26.42 0.22
C GLY A 88 -19.10 25.07 0.96
N ILE A 89 -19.04 23.95 0.23
CA ILE A 89 -18.99 22.60 0.82
C ILE A 89 -17.64 22.38 1.50
N VAL A 90 -16.57 22.88 0.88
CA VAL A 90 -15.22 22.90 1.46
C VAL A 90 -14.77 24.36 1.52
N PRO A 91 -14.29 24.86 2.68
CA PRO A 91 -13.79 26.22 2.80
C PRO A 91 -12.58 26.44 1.88
N ALA A 92 -12.64 27.49 1.06
CA ALA A 92 -11.62 27.76 0.04
C ALA A 92 -10.24 28.04 0.65
N ASP A 93 -10.19 28.72 1.78
CA ASP A 93 -8.96 29.05 2.51
C ASP A 93 -8.18 27.82 2.98
N ILE A 94 -8.88 26.73 3.35
CA ILE A 94 -8.25 25.45 3.73
C ILE A 94 -7.53 24.82 2.53
N VAL A 95 -8.11 24.90 1.35
CA VAL A 95 -7.56 24.31 0.13
C VAL A 95 -6.50 25.22 -0.48
N LEU A 96 -6.89 26.45 -0.81
CA LEU A 96 -6.03 27.38 -1.56
C LEU A 96 -4.89 27.95 -0.70
N GLY A 97 -5.10 28.03 0.63
CA GLY A 97 -4.08 28.43 1.60
C GLY A 97 -3.11 27.32 2.01
N SER A 98 -3.31 26.08 1.55
CA SER A 98 -2.43 24.96 1.88
C SER A 98 -1.13 25.02 1.11
N ASP A 99 0.00 24.79 1.77
CA ASP A 99 1.32 24.63 1.13
C ASP A 99 1.35 23.46 0.12
N ASN A 100 0.42 22.53 0.23
CA ASN A 100 0.28 21.41 -0.70
C ASN A 100 -0.51 21.76 -1.96
N TYR A 101 -1.26 22.86 -1.99
CA TYR A 101 -1.89 23.36 -3.20
C TYR A 101 -0.81 23.89 -4.16
N LYS A 102 -0.89 23.48 -5.42
CA LYS A 102 0.09 23.87 -6.45
C LYS A 102 -0.60 24.65 -7.56
N ALA A 103 -0.61 25.99 -7.46
CA ALA A 103 -1.25 26.86 -8.43
C ALA A 103 -0.82 26.59 -9.88
N GLN A 104 0.42 26.13 -10.09
CA GLN A 104 0.90 25.75 -11.43
C GLN A 104 0.19 24.53 -12.03
N CYS A 105 -0.62 23.82 -11.26
CA CYS A 105 -1.44 22.69 -11.73
C CYS A 105 -2.86 23.12 -12.13
N GLU A 106 -3.23 24.40 -11.95
CA GLU A 106 -4.52 24.91 -12.40
C GLU A 106 -4.72 24.74 -13.90
N GLY A 107 -5.88 24.26 -14.31
CA GLY A 107 -6.19 23.95 -15.70
C GLY A 107 -5.51 22.70 -16.25
N ALA A 108 -4.77 21.95 -15.43
CA ALA A 108 -4.14 20.72 -15.86
C ALA A 108 -5.20 19.62 -16.12
N SER A 109 -4.93 18.79 -17.13
CA SER A 109 -5.74 17.63 -17.45
C SER A 109 -4.82 16.39 -17.49
N PRO A 110 -4.77 15.62 -16.40
CA PRO A 110 -3.90 14.47 -16.35
C PRO A 110 -4.38 13.36 -17.29
N ARG A 111 -3.43 12.57 -17.77
CA ARG A 111 -3.73 11.43 -18.64
C ARG A 111 -4.69 10.47 -17.93
N PHE A 112 -5.68 9.96 -18.66
CA PHE A 112 -6.76 9.11 -18.13
C PHE A 112 -7.67 9.77 -17.09
N GLY A 113 -7.59 11.08 -16.88
CA GLY A 113 -8.34 11.79 -15.83
C GLY A 113 -7.96 11.37 -14.41
N ALA A 114 -6.81 10.75 -14.22
CA ALA A 114 -6.36 10.27 -12.91
C ALA A 114 -5.29 11.19 -12.33
N TRP A 115 -5.61 11.86 -11.24
CA TRP A 115 -4.69 12.71 -10.47
C TRP A 115 -3.84 11.90 -9.51
N ALA A 116 -4.47 10.94 -8.80
CA ALA A 116 -3.79 10.00 -7.93
C ALA A 116 -3.92 8.59 -8.51
N HIS A 117 -2.81 8.00 -8.92
CA HIS A 117 -2.77 6.69 -9.57
C HIS A 117 -2.71 5.55 -8.56
N ILE A 118 -2.21 5.82 -7.36
CA ILE A 118 -2.14 4.88 -6.25
C ILE A 118 -2.72 5.57 -5.02
N CYS A 119 -3.61 4.88 -4.34
CA CYS A 119 -4.20 5.33 -3.09
C CYS A 119 -3.95 4.28 -2.01
N GLY A 120 -3.28 4.69 -0.94
CA GLY A 120 -3.13 3.90 0.28
C GLY A 120 -4.23 4.29 1.26
N SER A 121 -5.30 3.51 1.35
CA SER A 121 -6.38 3.74 2.32
C SER A 121 -6.16 2.91 3.56
N ASP A 122 -6.01 3.56 4.71
CA ASP A 122 -5.87 2.90 5.99
C ASP A 122 -7.24 2.50 6.53
N LEU A 123 -7.38 1.22 6.83
CA LEU A 123 -8.64 0.63 7.26
C LEU A 123 -8.57 0.11 8.69
N VAL A 124 -9.62 0.33 9.47
CA VAL A 124 -9.83 -0.31 10.75
C VAL A 124 -11.11 -1.13 10.73
N ARG A 125 -11.08 -2.29 11.36
CA ARG A 125 -12.24 -3.15 11.53
C ARG A 125 -12.72 -3.09 12.98
N ASP A 126 -13.97 -2.69 13.18
CA ASP A 126 -14.56 -2.61 14.52
C ASP A 126 -14.93 -4.01 15.09
N HIS A 127 -15.38 -4.02 16.34
CA HIS A 127 -15.81 -5.26 17.03
C HIS A 127 -17.04 -5.92 16.39
N ARG A 128 -17.79 -5.20 15.55
CA ARG A 128 -18.94 -5.70 14.79
C ARG A 128 -18.55 -6.21 13.40
N GLY A 129 -17.25 -6.16 13.07
CA GLY A 129 -16.74 -6.59 11.77
C GLY A 129 -16.89 -5.56 10.64
N ARG A 130 -17.26 -4.30 10.94
CA ARG A 130 -17.40 -3.23 9.94
C ARG A 130 -16.06 -2.57 9.70
N PHE A 131 -15.78 -2.26 8.44
CA PHE A 131 -14.57 -1.53 8.03
C PHE A 131 -14.84 -0.03 7.98
N PHE A 132 -13.89 0.73 8.49
CA PHE A 132 -13.87 2.19 8.43
C PHE A 132 -12.53 2.63 7.83
N VAL A 133 -12.57 3.69 7.03
CA VAL A 133 -11.37 4.37 6.55
C VAL A 133 -10.90 5.34 7.62
N LEU A 134 -9.63 5.27 7.98
CA LEU A 134 -8.99 6.24 8.86
C LEU A 134 -8.44 7.40 8.06
N GLU A 135 -7.68 7.11 6.98
CA GLU A 135 -7.13 8.11 6.09
C GLU A 135 -6.92 7.55 4.68
N ASP A 136 -6.65 8.45 3.74
CA ASP A 136 -6.26 8.12 2.38
C ASP A 136 -4.93 8.80 2.05
N ASN A 137 -3.91 8.01 1.79
CA ASN A 137 -2.62 8.48 1.32
C ASN A 137 -2.61 8.49 -0.22
N LEU A 138 -2.79 9.66 -0.82
CA LEU A 138 -2.84 9.85 -2.28
C LEU A 138 -1.47 10.21 -2.88
N ARG A 139 -0.50 10.48 -2.03
CA ARG A 139 0.86 10.82 -2.44
C ARG A 139 1.85 9.85 -1.82
N VAL A 140 2.54 9.10 -2.70
CA VAL A 140 3.60 8.14 -2.33
C VAL A 140 3.21 7.22 -1.17
N PRO A 141 2.07 6.52 -1.23
CA PRO A 141 1.72 5.57 -0.18
C PRO A 141 2.80 4.50 -0.07
N SER A 142 3.09 4.06 1.16
CA SER A 142 4.12 3.07 1.46
C SER A 142 3.51 1.82 2.09
N GLY A 143 4.31 0.75 2.21
CA GLY A 143 3.94 -0.46 2.94
C GLY A 143 3.56 -1.66 2.07
N VAL A 144 3.40 -1.50 0.77
CA VAL A 144 2.97 -2.59 -0.13
C VAL A 144 4.02 -3.70 -0.25
N SER A 145 5.30 -3.37 -0.21
CA SER A 145 6.40 -4.34 -0.23
C SER A 145 6.31 -5.28 0.98
N TYR A 146 6.04 -4.73 2.16
CA TYR A 146 5.85 -5.51 3.37
C TYR A 146 4.62 -6.43 3.29
N MET A 147 3.55 -6.00 2.62
CA MET A 147 2.40 -6.87 2.36
C MET A 147 2.78 -8.07 1.49
N VAL A 148 3.53 -7.85 0.41
CA VAL A 148 3.98 -8.92 -0.50
C VAL A 148 4.94 -9.87 0.24
N GLU A 149 5.91 -9.32 0.97
CA GLU A 149 6.86 -10.12 1.75
C GLU A 149 6.19 -10.89 2.89
N ASN A 150 5.25 -10.28 3.61
CA ASN A 150 4.43 -10.99 4.61
C ASN A 150 3.70 -12.19 4.00
N ARG A 151 3.24 -12.08 2.75
CA ARG A 151 2.62 -13.19 2.03
C ARG A 151 3.63 -14.30 1.76
N GLU A 152 4.85 -13.99 1.34
CA GLU A 152 5.91 -14.97 1.09
C GLU A 152 6.37 -15.65 2.40
N ILE A 153 6.54 -14.89 3.48
CA ILE A 153 6.84 -15.45 4.81
C ILE A 153 5.72 -16.39 5.26
N THR A 154 4.46 -15.99 5.08
CA THR A 154 3.31 -16.83 5.46
C THR A 154 3.27 -18.12 4.63
N LYS A 155 3.57 -18.07 3.32
CA LYS A 155 3.68 -19.27 2.48
C LYS A 155 4.76 -20.24 2.97
N ARG A 156 5.89 -19.72 3.45
CA ARG A 156 6.99 -20.53 3.98
C ARG A 156 6.66 -21.12 5.37
N ALA A 157 6.10 -20.31 6.27
CA ALA A 157 5.81 -20.72 7.64
C ALA A 157 4.61 -21.68 7.76
N VAL A 158 3.57 -21.46 6.93
CA VAL A 158 2.31 -22.22 6.98
C VAL A 158 1.78 -22.54 5.57
N PRO A 159 2.53 -23.33 4.78
CA PRO A 159 2.18 -23.63 3.39
C PRO A 159 0.85 -24.37 3.26
N GLU A 160 0.40 -25.06 4.32
CA GLU A 160 -0.87 -25.77 4.35
C GLU A 160 -2.08 -24.84 4.13
N LEU A 161 -1.99 -23.58 4.57
CA LEU A 161 -3.06 -22.61 4.33
C LEU A 161 -3.27 -22.37 2.84
N PHE A 162 -2.19 -22.30 2.07
CA PHE A 162 -2.24 -22.05 0.62
C PHE A 162 -2.64 -23.29 -0.19
N ARG A 163 -2.40 -24.48 0.35
CA ARG A 163 -2.87 -25.73 -0.27
C ARG A 163 -4.35 -25.99 -0.01
N ASN A 164 -4.85 -25.58 1.15
CA ASN A 164 -6.20 -25.92 1.61
C ASN A 164 -7.23 -24.82 1.38
N TYR A 165 -6.79 -23.59 1.08
CA TYR A 165 -7.68 -22.45 0.87
C TYR A 165 -7.33 -21.69 -0.40
N SER A 166 -8.35 -21.18 -1.08
CA SER A 166 -8.17 -20.25 -2.21
C SER A 166 -7.87 -18.86 -1.66
N ILE A 167 -6.62 -18.43 -1.78
CA ILE A 167 -6.15 -17.13 -1.31
C ILE A 167 -5.76 -16.31 -2.52
N LEU A 168 -6.29 -15.09 -2.63
CA LEU A 168 -5.96 -14.18 -3.74
C LEU A 168 -4.46 -13.85 -3.74
N PRO A 169 -3.81 -13.90 -4.92
CA PRO A 169 -2.40 -13.51 -5.06
C PRO A 169 -2.23 -12.00 -4.84
N VAL A 170 -1.01 -11.61 -4.47
CA VAL A 170 -0.59 -10.20 -4.29
C VAL A 170 0.80 -9.94 -4.90
N ASP A 171 1.43 -10.95 -5.44
CA ASP A 171 2.80 -10.96 -5.96
C ASP A 171 2.95 -10.23 -7.29
N ASP A 172 1.85 -9.97 -7.99
CA ASP A 172 1.82 -9.22 -9.24
C ASP A 172 1.85 -7.68 -9.07
N TYR A 173 1.89 -7.17 -7.84
CA TYR A 173 1.85 -5.74 -7.58
C TYR A 173 3.00 -4.95 -8.25
N PRO A 174 4.28 -5.35 -8.18
CA PRO A 174 5.35 -4.62 -8.85
C PRO A 174 5.16 -4.56 -10.36
N LEU A 175 4.71 -5.65 -10.98
CA LEU A 175 4.41 -5.69 -12.41
C LEU A 175 3.28 -4.72 -12.78
N LYS A 176 2.20 -4.70 -12.01
CA LYS A 176 1.07 -3.76 -12.22
C LYS A 176 1.49 -2.31 -12.04
N LEU A 177 2.38 -2.05 -11.08
CA LEU A 177 2.97 -0.73 -10.91
C LEU A 177 3.77 -0.31 -12.15
N TYR A 178 4.60 -1.19 -12.67
CA TYR A 178 5.33 -0.94 -13.91
C TYR A 178 4.39 -0.69 -15.09
N GLU A 179 3.36 -1.51 -15.27
CA GLU A 179 2.38 -1.35 -16.35
C GLU A 179 1.67 0.00 -16.29
N MET A 180 1.27 0.42 -15.10
CA MET A 180 0.67 1.74 -14.87
C MET A 180 1.64 2.87 -15.22
N LEU A 181 2.87 2.81 -14.74
CA LEU A 181 3.90 3.81 -15.04
C LEU A 181 4.26 3.84 -16.53
N ALA A 182 4.31 2.67 -17.17
CA ALA A 182 4.53 2.56 -18.60
C ALA A 182 3.40 3.21 -19.40
N ALA A 183 2.15 3.00 -18.98
CA ALA A 183 0.98 3.65 -19.60
C ALA A 183 0.99 5.16 -19.46
N LEU A 184 1.61 5.71 -18.43
CA LEU A 184 1.76 7.14 -18.18
C LEU A 184 2.96 7.76 -18.92
N SER A 185 3.81 6.95 -19.53
CA SER A 185 5.00 7.47 -20.25
C SER A 185 4.62 8.55 -21.27
N PRO A 186 5.29 9.71 -21.27
CA PRO A 186 5.04 10.76 -22.25
C PRO A 186 5.51 10.38 -23.66
N ARG A 187 6.32 9.32 -23.79
CA ARG A 187 6.86 8.83 -25.05
C ARG A 187 6.22 7.49 -25.42
N ALA A 188 5.86 7.35 -26.69
CA ALA A 188 5.38 6.08 -27.23
C ALA A 188 6.55 5.09 -27.35
N ALA A 189 6.90 4.43 -26.27
CA ALA A 189 7.91 3.37 -26.23
C ALA A 189 7.26 2.05 -25.82
N LYS A 190 7.66 0.94 -26.45
CA LYS A 190 7.16 -0.41 -26.07
C LYS A 190 7.55 -0.79 -24.65
N ARG A 191 8.72 -0.35 -24.20
CA ARG A 191 9.21 -0.51 -22.82
C ARG A 191 9.87 0.79 -22.38
N PRO A 192 9.16 1.69 -21.70
CA PRO A 192 9.76 2.90 -21.19
C PRO A 192 10.71 2.59 -20.04
N ASN A 193 11.75 3.40 -19.88
CA ASN A 193 12.60 3.34 -18.71
C ASN A 193 11.83 3.94 -17.53
N VAL A 194 11.66 3.16 -16.48
CA VAL A 194 11.08 3.58 -15.21
C VAL A 194 12.18 3.62 -14.18
N VAL A 195 12.23 4.67 -13.37
CA VAL A 195 13.21 4.82 -12.29
C VAL A 195 12.50 5.09 -10.98
N VAL A 196 13.00 4.50 -9.91
CA VAL A 196 12.57 4.78 -8.54
C VAL A 196 13.57 5.74 -7.92
N LEU A 197 13.08 6.91 -7.52
CA LEU A 197 13.89 7.88 -6.77
C LEU A 197 13.85 7.52 -5.29
N THR A 198 15.01 7.50 -4.65
CA THR A 198 15.15 7.22 -3.23
C THR A 198 16.12 8.21 -2.59
N PRO A 199 15.86 8.64 -1.33
CA PRO A 199 16.85 9.39 -0.55
C PRO A 199 18.06 8.56 -0.13
N GLY A 200 18.10 7.26 -0.41
CA GLY A 200 19.21 6.37 -0.12
C GLY A 200 18.98 5.46 1.09
N ILE A 201 20.03 4.73 1.43
CA ILE A 201 20.01 3.63 2.41
C ILE A 201 19.63 4.03 3.83
N TYR A 202 19.72 5.30 4.18
CA TYR A 202 19.34 5.81 5.49
C TYR A 202 17.87 6.18 5.61
N ASN A 203 17.10 6.08 4.51
CA ASN A 203 15.66 6.34 4.54
C ASN A 203 14.90 5.12 5.05
N SER A 204 13.88 5.32 5.90
CA SER A 204 13.07 4.23 6.47
C SER A 204 12.35 3.39 5.41
N ALA A 205 12.03 3.98 4.25
CA ALA A 205 11.39 3.30 3.14
C ALA A 205 12.38 2.71 2.11
N TYR A 206 13.69 2.70 2.38
CA TYR A 206 14.68 2.24 1.41
C TYR A 206 14.47 0.77 1.00
N PHE A 207 14.11 -0.09 1.94
CA PHE A 207 13.74 -1.48 1.65
C PHE A 207 12.64 -1.54 0.57
N GLU A 208 11.57 -0.76 0.74
CA GLU A 208 10.45 -0.73 -0.20
C GLU A 208 10.86 -0.16 -1.56
N HIS A 209 11.68 0.90 -1.59
CA HIS A 209 12.19 1.45 -2.84
C HIS A 209 13.01 0.43 -3.62
N ALA A 210 13.91 -0.30 -2.95
CA ALA A 210 14.73 -1.34 -3.54
C ALA A 210 13.88 -2.53 -4.04
N PHE A 211 12.93 -2.98 -3.22
CA PHE A 211 12.00 -4.06 -3.55
C PHE A 211 11.19 -3.76 -4.81
N LEU A 212 10.59 -2.58 -4.89
CA LEU A 212 9.80 -2.17 -6.05
C LEU A 212 10.66 -2.00 -7.31
N ALA A 213 11.87 -1.42 -7.17
CA ALA A 213 12.78 -1.24 -8.29
C ALA A 213 13.27 -2.58 -8.88
N GLN A 214 13.44 -3.60 -8.03
CA GLN A 214 13.83 -4.94 -8.48
C GLN A 214 12.68 -5.74 -9.10
N GLY A 215 11.45 -5.48 -8.65
CA GLY A 215 10.25 -6.18 -9.10
C GLY A 215 9.59 -5.62 -10.36
N MET A 216 9.99 -4.41 -10.80
CA MET A 216 9.53 -3.75 -12.02
C MET A 216 10.47 -4.02 -13.21
#